data_e4d221461744e5b9290d6779d8de385a
#
_entry.id   e4d221461744e5b9290d6779d8de385a
#
_cell.length_a   1.000
_cell.length_b   1.000
_cell.length_c   1.000
_cell.angle_alpha   90.00
_cell.angle_beta   90.00
_cell.angle_gamma   90.00
#
_symmetry.space_group_name_H-M   'P 1'
#
loop_
_entity.id
_entity.type
_entity.pdbx_description
1 polymer ?
#
loop_
_entity_poly.entity_id
_entity_poly.type
_entity_poly.pdbx_seq_one_letter_code
_entity_poly.pdbx_strand_id
1 'polypeptide(L)'
;MNKVLYTFAFCLLSLTAFAQERFTSNQPFHSEMLGMDLPYAVVLPADYDETSETRYPVIYLTHGIGCTPDDWNDKYIRFEETLIQLEQEGLGDFIYVFPTGFSSYYSNTYDGKFPYMDMFIQEFIPFIDGKYRTIADRDHRATIGFSMGGFGAMVLPLKHPETFCFSAPLSMSFRTDEMYLEEPLKW
;
A
#
# COMPACT_ATOMS: atom_id res chain seq x y z
N MET A 1 -8.44 72.74 -5.59
CA MET A 1 -7.88 71.70 -4.66
C MET A 1 -8.57 70.40 -5.02
N ASN A 2 -7.92 69.61 -5.91
CA ASN A 2 -8.44 68.33 -6.34
C ASN A 2 -7.87 67.20 -5.45
N LYS A 3 -8.76 66.54 -4.71
CA LYS A 3 -8.39 65.31 -3.96
C LYS A 3 -8.50 64.15 -4.91
N VAL A 4 -7.34 63.53 -5.22
CA VAL A 4 -7.26 62.25 -5.94
C VAL A 4 -7.43 61.15 -4.92
N LEU A 5 -8.51 60.39 -5.05
CA LEU A 5 -8.78 59.19 -4.25
C LEU A 5 -8.09 58.01 -4.93
N TYR A 6 -7.06 57.42 -4.29
CA TYR A 6 -6.45 56.18 -4.75
C TYR A 6 -7.24 55.00 -4.13
N THR A 7 -7.99 54.31 -4.97
CA THR A 7 -8.65 53.04 -4.60
C THR A 7 -7.64 51.93 -4.80
N PHE A 8 -7.12 51.38 -3.72
CA PHE A 8 -6.33 50.13 -3.72
C PHE A 8 -7.29 48.95 -3.89
N ALA A 9 -7.34 48.36 -5.07
CA ALA A 9 -7.98 47.09 -5.30
C ALA A 9 -7.06 45.97 -4.78
N PHE A 10 -7.42 45.40 -3.63
CA PHE A 10 -6.76 44.21 -3.10
C PHE A 10 -7.30 42.99 -3.85
N CYS A 11 -6.58 42.52 -4.87
CA CYS A 11 -6.87 41.26 -5.52
C CYS A 11 -6.50 40.11 -4.55
N LEU A 12 -7.48 39.59 -3.82
CA LEU A 12 -7.36 38.32 -3.13
C LEU A 12 -7.28 37.19 -4.20
N LEU A 13 -6.06 36.81 -4.58
CA LEU A 13 -5.85 35.55 -5.23
C LEU A 13 -6.10 34.47 -4.17
N SER A 14 -7.30 33.89 -4.17
CA SER A 14 -7.54 32.59 -3.50
C SER A 14 -6.73 31.55 -4.26
N LEU A 15 -5.54 31.21 -3.75
CA LEU A 15 -4.87 29.95 -4.10
C LEU A 15 -5.76 28.82 -3.57
N THR A 16 -6.63 28.30 -4.42
CA THR A 16 -7.15 26.94 -4.22
C THR A 16 -5.96 26.03 -4.47
N ALA A 17 -5.27 25.64 -3.41
CA ALA A 17 -4.38 24.50 -3.44
C ALA A 17 -5.28 23.31 -3.81
N PHE A 18 -5.24 22.87 -5.06
CA PHE A 18 -5.71 21.56 -5.42
C PHE A 18 -4.84 20.59 -4.61
N ALA A 19 -5.43 19.87 -3.67
CA ALA A 19 -4.74 18.78 -3.02
C ALA A 19 -4.27 17.84 -4.14
N GLN A 20 -2.96 17.68 -4.27
CA GLN A 20 -2.39 16.75 -5.23
C GLN A 20 -2.87 15.36 -4.85
N GLU A 21 -3.44 14.63 -5.80
CA GLU A 21 -3.83 13.24 -5.60
C GLU A 21 -2.59 12.43 -5.16
N ARG A 22 -2.67 11.83 -3.99
CA ARG A 22 -1.54 11.12 -3.36
C ARG A 22 -1.56 9.63 -3.67
N PHE A 23 -2.75 9.10 -4.01
CA PHE A 23 -2.91 7.70 -4.41
C PHE A 23 -2.42 7.51 -5.84
N THR A 24 -1.26 6.92 -6.00
CA THR A 24 -0.65 6.69 -7.31
C THR A 24 -0.77 5.24 -7.71
N SER A 25 -1.63 4.98 -8.71
CA SER A 25 -1.91 3.66 -9.27
C SER A 25 -0.85 3.18 -10.24
N ASN A 26 -0.90 1.89 -10.56
CA ASN A 26 -0.20 1.25 -11.68
C ASN A 26 1.30 1.55 -11.72
N GLN A 27 1.96 1.56 -10.56
CA GLN A 27 3.40 1.70 -10.47
C GLN A 27 4.08 0.43 -10.97
N PRO A 28 5.11 0.52 -11.82
CA PRO A 28 5.74 -0.66 -12.41
C PRO A 28 6.63 -1.41 -11.40
N PHE A 29 6.48 -2.72 -11.36
CA PHE A 29 7.40 -3.66 -10.72
C PHE A 29 7.47 -4.92 -11.57
N HIS A 30 8.67 -5.35 -11.96
CA HIS A 30 8.93 -6.61 -12.62
C HIS A 30 9.50 -7.61 -11.63
N SER A 31 8.94 -8.81 -11.57
CA SER A 31 9.47 -9.92 -10.78
C SER A 31 10.23 -10.88 -11.68
N GLU A 32 11.51 -11.04 -11.44
CA GLU A 32 12.33 -12.06 -12.09
C GLU A 32 11.89 -13.47 -11.66
N MET A 33 11.53 -13.62 -10.39
CA MET A 33 11.12 -14.90 -9.81
C MET A 33 9.81 -15.43 -10.40
N LEU A 34 8.86 -14.54 -10.70
CA LEU A 34 7.59 -14.89 -11.33
C LEU A 34 7.63 -14.74 -12.86
N GLY A 35 8.64 -14.06 -13.41
CA GLY A 35 8.79 -13.79 -14.85
C GLY A 35 7.67 -12.91 -15.41
N MET A 36 7.16 -11.96 -14.60
CA MET A 36 6.01 -11.13 -14.99
C MET A 36 6.01 -9.76 -14.30
N ASP A 37 5.23 -8.83 -14.87
CA ASP A 37 5.00 -7.53 -14.28
C ASP A 37 3.84 -7.58 -13.27
N LEU A 38 4.07 -6.99 -12.09
CA LEU A 38 3.09 -6.85 -11.03
C LEU A 38 2.94 -5.37 -10.67
N PRO A 39 2.02 -4.65 -11.30
CA PRO A 39 1.79 -3.26 -10.94
C PRO A 39 1.28 -3.15 -9.51
N TYR A 40 1.68 -2.10 -8.82
CA TYR A 40 1.22 -1.80 -7.46
C TYR A 40 0.73 -0.36 -7.37
N ALA A 41 0.02 -0.02 -6.29
CA ALA A 41 -0.28 1.36 -5.98
C ALA A 41 0.48 1.82 -4.72
N VAL A 42 0.63 3.13 -4.57
CA VAL A 42 1.33 3.73 -3.43
C VAL A 42 0.67 5.04 -3.02
N VAL A 43 0.65 5.30 -1.71
CA VAL A 43 0.37 6.62 -1.13
C VAL A 43 1.60 7.05 -0.34
N LEU A 44 2.10 8.23 -0.67
CA LEU A 44 3.24 8.84 0.02
C LEU A 44 2.75 9.89 1.04
N PRO A 45 3.54 10.20 2.09
CA PRO A 45 3.28 11.33 2.98
C PRO A 45 3.03 12.64 2.22
N ALA A 46 2.25 13.55 2.80
CA ALA A 46 1.89 14.80 2.13
C ALA A 46 3.09 15.70 1.82
N ASP A 47 4.13 15.62 2.64
CA ASP A 47 5.39 16.37 2.53
C ASP A 47 6.56 15.50 2.04
N TYR A 48 6.25 14.36 1.40
CA TYR A 48 7.28 13.46 0.90
C TYR A 48 8.20 14.16 -0.12
N ASP A 49 9.50 14.13 0.16
CA ASP A 49 10.54 14.70 -0.70
C ASP A 49 11.61 13.63 -0.96
N GLU A 50 11.77 13.25 -2.22
CA GLU A 50 12.77 12.25 -2.65
C GLU A 50 14.21 12.67 -2.36
N THR A 51 14.46 13.97 -2.21
CA THR A 51 15.79 14.54 -1.93
C THR A 51 16.08 14.65 -0.43
N SER A 52 15.06 14.51 0.42
CA SER A 52 15.18 14.58 1.88
C SER A 52 15.87 13.35 2.45
N GLU A 53 16.51 13.49 3.60
CA GLU A 53 17.03 12.38 4.40
C GLU A 53 15.94 11.71 5.28
N THR A 54 14.76 12.32 5.37
CA THR A 54 13.61 11.78 6.14
C THR A 54 13.19 10.43 5.58
N ARG A 55 12.98 9.45 6.46
CA ARG A 55 12.50 8.11 6.12
C ARG A 55 11.24 7.80 6.91
N TYR A 56 10.39 6.96 6.34
CA TYR A 56 9.06 6.67 6.85
C TYR A 56 8.85 5.18 7.07
N PRO A 57 8.09 4.78 8.10
CA PRO A 57 7.63 3.40 8.22
C PRO A 57 6.72 3.05 7.05
N VAL A 58 6.64 1.75 6.70
CA VAL A 58 5.87 1.27 5.56
C VAL A 58 4.78 0.28 5.98
N ILE A 59 3.60 0.46 5.41
CA ILE A 59 2.45 -0.43 5.61
C ILE A 59 2.06 -1.03 4.26
N TYR A 60 2.07 -2.37 4.17
CA TYR A 60 1.60 -3.11 3.00
C TYR A 60 0.12 -3.47 3.18
N LEU A 61 -0.72 -3.01 2.23
CA LEU A 61 -2.17 -3.25 2.24
C LEU A 61 -2.54 -4.31 1.22
N THR A 62 -2.86 -5.50 1.70
CA THR A 62 -3.16 -6.66 0.86
C THR A 62 -4.66 -6.78 0.58
N HIS A 63 -5.02 -6.87 -0.71
CA HIS A 63 -6.41 -6.88 -1.17
C HIS A 63 -7.07 -8.27 -1.14
N GLY A 64 -8.41 -8.32 -1.25
CA GLY A 64 -9.18 -9.56 -1.33
C GLY A 64 -9.10 -10.24 -2.70
N ILE A 65 -9.61 -11.47 -2.78
CA ILE A 65 -9.67 -12.23 -4.04
C ILE A 65 -10.52 -11.50 -5.09
N GLY A 66 -10.05 -11.50 -6.34
CA GLY A 66 -10.73 -10.81 -7.44
C GLY A 66 -10.65 -9.28 -7.40
N CYS A 67 -9.79 -8.74 -6.53
CA CYS A 67 -9.57 -7.31 -6.36
C CYS A 67 -8.20 -6.90 -6.92
N THR A 68 -8.01 -5.60 -6.99
CA THR A 68 -6.77 -4.94 -7.43
C THR A 68 -6.21 -4.05 -6.33
N PRO A 69 -4.96 -3.56 -6.45
CA PRO A 69 -4.41 -2.55 -5.55
C PRO A 69 -5.29 -1.31 -5.38
N ASP A 70 -5.94 -0.87 -6.46
CA ASP A 70 -6.74 0.35 -6.49
C ASP A 70 -8.07 0.22 -5.72
N ASP A 71 -8.55 -1.00 -5.52
CA ASP A 71 -9.84 -1.25 -4.85
C ASP A 71 -9.87 -0.76 -3.39
N TRP A 72 -8.72 -0.57 -2.76
CA TRP A 72 -8.63 0.08 -1.45
C TRP A 72 -9.11 1.54 -1.50
N ASN A 73 -8.81 2.24 -2.59
CA ASN A 73 -9.25 3.62 -2.79
C ASN A 73 -10.63 3.70 -3.46
N ASP A 74 -10.89 2.88 -4.46
CA ASP A 74 -12.02 3.05 -5.35
C ASP A 74 -13.31 2.38 -4.85
N LYS A 75 -13.21 1.28 -4.08
CA LYS A 75 -14.38 0.47 -3.73
C LYS A 75 -14.62 0.31 -2.23
N TYR A 76 -13.57 0.23 -1.40
CA TYR A 76 -13.76 -0.18 0.00
C TYR A 76 -13.89 0.97 0.97
N ILE A 77 -12.84 1.77 1.12
CA ILE A 77 -12.78 2.76 2.19
C ILE A 77 -12.45 4.17 1.70
N ARG A 78 -12.32 4.38 0.37
CA ARG A 78 -11.85 5.67 -0.17
C ARG A 78 -10.56 6.07 0.57
N PHE A 79 -9.55 5.21 0.44
CA PHE A 79 -8.37 5.18 1.30
C PHE A 79 -7.74 6.56 1.48
N GLU A 80 -7.52 7.30 0.39
CA GLU A 80 -6.90 8.62 0.46
C GLU A 80 -7.72 9.62 1.29
N GLU A 81 -9.03 9.67 1.10
CA GLU A 81 -9.91 10.56 1.88
C GLU A 81 -9.90 10.18 3.36
N THR A 82 -9.96 8.89 3.66
CA THR A 82 -9.91 8.38 5.03
C THR A 82 -8.56 8.70 5.68
N LEU A 83 -7.46 8.54 4.95
CA LEU A 83 -6.13 8.87 5.42
C LEU A 83 -5.99 10.35 5.78
N ILE A 84 -6.47 11.26 4.92
CA ILE A 84 -6.45 12.71 5.17
C ILE A 84 -7.20 13.04 6.48
N GLN A 85 -8.34 12.40 6.74
CA GLN A 85 -9.07 12.59 8.00
C GLN A 85 -8.28 12.11 9.22
N LEU A 86 -7.66 10.92 9.13
CA LEU A 86 -6.87 10.37 10.22
C LEU A 86 -5.60 11.19 10.51
N GLU A 87 -4.97 11.73 9.48
CA GLU A 87 -3.83 12.65 9.63
C GLU A 87 -4.23 13.93 10.37
N GLN A 88 -5.41 14.48 10.09
CA GLN A 88 -5.96 15.62 10.86
C GLN A 88 -6.24 15.28 12.33
N GLU A 89 -6.49 14.00 12.64
CA GLU A 89 -6.67 13.49 13.99
C GLU A 89 -5.35 13.10 14.67
N GLY A 90 -4.21 13.25 13.98
CA GLY A 90 -2.87 13.04 14.52
C GLY A 90 -2.23 11.71 14.16
N LEU A 91 -2.73 11.00 13.13
CA LEU A 91 -2.02 9.86 12.58
C LEU A 91 -0.67 10.34 12.01
N GLY A 92 0.40 9.62 12.35
CA GLY A 92 1.74 9.90 11.83
C GLY A 92 1.90 9.53 10.34
N ASP A 93 3.03 9.94 9.79
CA ASP A 93 3.35 9.74 8.37
C ASP A 93 3.84 8.32 8.10
N PHE A 94 3.25 7.68 7.08
CA PHE A 94 3.61 6.36 6.59
C PHE A 94 3.66 6.34 5.07
N ILE A 95 4.46 5.44 4.52
CA ILE A 95 4.34 5.01 3.13
C ILE A 95 3.36 3.84 3.10
N TYR A 96 2.30 3.94 2.30
CA TYR A 96 1.34 2.86 2.12
C TYR A 96 1.53 2.23 0.75
N VAL A 97 1.72 0.93 0.71
CA VAL A 97 1.99 0.15 -0.51
C VAL A 97 0.89 -0.89 -0.71
N PHE A 98 0.32 -0.92 -1.89
CA PHE A 98 -0.78 -1.80 -2.27
C PHE A 98 -0.30 -2.77 -3.35
N PRO A 99 0.17 -3.97 -2.99
CA PRO A 99 0.70 -4.95 -3.94
C PRO A 99 -0.42 -5.63 -4.74
N THR A 100 -0.13 -6.04 -5.98
CA THR A 100 -0.97 -6.96 -6.74
C THR A 100 -0.84 -8.38 -6.17
N GLY A 101 -1.92 -8.91 -5.62
CA GLY A 101 -1.96 -10.23 -4.99
C GLY A 101 -2.59 -11.33 -5.83
N PHE A 102 -3.23 -10.99 -6.95
CA PHE A 102 -4.03 -11.95 -7.75
C PHE A 102 -5.01 -12.75 -6.89
N SER A 103 -4.99 -14.07 -7.04
CA SER A 103 -5.70 -15.02 -6.15
C SER A 103 -4.72 -15.86 -5.32
N SER A 104 -3.49 -15.37 -5.07
CA SER A 104 -2.36 -16.12 -4.51
C SER A 104 -2.47 -16.42 -3.00
N TYR A 105 -3.42 -15.82 -2.31
CA TYR A 105 -3.45 -15.81 -0.85
C TYR A 105 -2.12 -15.33 -0.22
N TYR A 106 -1.33 -14.58 -1.02
CA TYR A 106 0.00 -14.10 -0.63
C TYR A 106 0.96 -15.21 -0.18
N SER A 107 0.78 -16.42 -0.74
CA SER A 107 1.50 -17.64 -0.41
C SER A 107 2.10 -18.27 -1.66
N ASN A 108 3.12 -19.10 -1.47
CA ASN A 108 3.64 -19.93 -2.55
C ASN A 108 2.64 -21.05 -2.88
N THR A 109 2.56 -21.44 -4.15
CA THR A 109 1.85 -22.66 -4.53
C THR A 109 2.57 -23.90 -3.98
N TYR A 110 1.81 -24.95 -3.69
CA TYR A 110 2.35 -26.19 -3.15
C TYR A 110 3.40 -26.84 -4.08
N ASP A 111 3.20 -26.75 -5.38
CA ASP A 111 4.13 -27.28 -6.38
C ASP A 111 5.33 -26.37 -6.67
N GLY A 112 5.41 -25.21 -6.01
CA GLY A 112 6.50 -24.23 -6.14
C GLY A 112 6.52 -23.47 -7.46
N LYS A 113 5.51 -23.65 -8.34
CA LYS A 113 5.52 -22.98 -9.65
C LYS A 113 5.14 -21.50 -9.59
N PHE A 114 4.48 -21.07 -8.54
CA PHE A 114 4.16 -19.67 -8.29
C PHE A 114 4.60 -19.27 -6.89
N PRO A 115 5.88 -18.95 -6.68
CA PRO A 115 6.47 -18.65 -5.37
C PRO A 115 6.18 -17.20 -4.96
N TYR A 116 4.88 -16.84 -4.80
CA TYR A 116 4.45 -15.47 -4.55
C TYR A 116 5.02 -14.89 -3.25
N MET A 117 4.98 -15.67 -2.15
CA MET A 117 5.51 -15.21 -0.85
C MET A 117 7.02 -14.94 -0.94
N ASP A 118 7.76 -15.83 -1.59
CA ASP A 118 9.21 -15.66 -1.76
C ASP A 118 9.52 -14.42 -2.59
N MET A 119 8.80 -14.22 -3.70
CA MET A 119 8.90 -12.97 -4.49
C MET A 119 8.60 -11.75 -3.64
N PHE A 120 7.53 -11.78 -2.86
CA PHE A 120 7.12 -10.66 -2.03
C PHE A 120 8.22 -10.25 -1.04
N ILE A 121 8.83 -11.23 -0.37
CA ILE A 121 9.87 -11.01 0.64
C ILE A 121 11.22 -10.68 0.00
N GLN A 122 11.61 -11.40 -1.06
CA GLN A 122 12.98 -11.35 -1.59
C GLN A 122 13.16 -10.35 -2.73
N GLU A 123 12.07 -9.97 -3.43
CA GLU A 123 12.13 -9.01 -4.53
C GLU A 123 11.31 -7.75 -4.25
N PHE A 124 10.01 -7.87 -3.92
CA PHE A 124 9.13 -6.72 -3.84
C PHE A 124 9.46 -5.78 -2.67
N ILE A 125 9.65 -6.31 -1.46
CA ILE A 125 10.05 -5.49 -0.30
C ILE A 125 11.37 -4.78 -0.53
N PRO A 126 12.46 -5.44 -0.96
CA PRO A 126 13.72 -4.76 -1.28
C PRO A 126 13.59 -3.72 -2.40
N PHE A 127 12.75 -3.97 -3.40
CA PHE A 127 12.46 -3.00 -4.44
C PHE A 127 11.79 -1.73 -3.87
N ILE A 128 10.78 -1.87 -3.02
CA ILE A 128 10.11 -0.75 -2.35
C ILE A 128 11.10 0.04 -1.47
N ASP A 129 11.92 -0.66 -0.69
CA ASP A 129 12.92 -0.05 0.16
C ASP A 129 14.02 0.69 -0.63
N GLY A 130 14.34 0.21 -1.83
CA GLY A 130 15.27 0.88 -2.74
C GLY A 130 14.68 2.06 -3.49
N LYS A 131 13.37 2.03 -3.76
CA LYS A 131 12.68 3.05 -4.55
C LYS A 131 12.19 4.22 -3.69
N TYR A 132 11.74 3.96 -2.48
CA TYR A 132 11.16 4.98 -1.60
C TYR A 132 12.00 5.18 -0.33
N ARG A 133 11.75 6.27 0.36
CA ARG A 133 12.41 6.62 1.63
C ARG A 133 11.81 5.83 2.81
N THR A 134 11.87 4.50 2.76
CA THR A 134 11.40 3.65 3.86
C THR A 134 12.46 3.55 4.97
N ILE A 135 12.01 3.32 6.20
CA ILE A 135 12.85 2.79 7.27
C ILE A 135 12.86 1.28 7.06
N ALA A 136 13.94 0.78 6.42
CA ALA A 136 14.02 -0.58 5.90
C ALA A 136 14.38 -1.62 6.98
N ASP A 137 13.62 -1.64 8.07
CA ASP A 137 13.78 -2.61 9.14
C ASP A 137 12.42 -3.20 9.58
N ARG A 138 12.50 -4.24 10.40
CA ARG A 138 11.34 -4.95 10.93
C ARG A 138 10.41 -4.03 11.72
N ASP A 139 10.94 -3.19 12.59
CA ASP A 139 10.16 -2.44 13.58
C ASP A 139 9.36 -1.30 12.96
N HIS A 140 9.63 -1.01 11.68
CA HIS A 140 8.94 0.01 10.89
C HIS A 140 8.17 -0.57 9.69
N ARG A 141 7.90 -1.89 9.69
CA ARG A 141 7.15 -2.56 8.61
C ARG A 141 5.95 -3.30 9.13
N ALA A 142 4.77 -3.03 8.53
CA ALA A 142 3.50 -3.62 8.91
C ALA A 142 2.74 -4.18 7.70
N THR A 143 1.77 -5.07 7.98
CA THR A 143 0.80 -5.55 7.00
C THR A 143 -0.62 -5.32 7.49
N ILE A 144 -1.51 -4.89 6.60
CA ILE A 144 -2.94 -4.80 6.81
C ILE A 144 -3.63 -5.46 5.62
N GLY A 145 -4.67 -6.22 5.82
CA GLY A 145 -5.38 -6.83 4.71
C GLY A 145 -6.74 -7.36 5.08
N PHE A 146 -7.61 -7.53 4.09
CA PHE A 146 -8.94 -8.08 4.33
C PHE A 146 -9.22 -9.29 3.45
N SER A 147 -10.11 -10.19 3.91
CA SER A 147 -10.49 -11.42 3.21
C SER A 147 -9.26 -12.27 2.86
N MET A 148 -9.00 -12.56 1.58
CA MET A 148 -7.76 -13.19 1.11
C MET A 148 -6.51 -12.42 1.57
N GLY A 149 -6.55 -11.08 1.47
CA GLY A 149 -5.47 -10.22 1.96
C GLY A 149 -5.32 -10.26 3.48
N GLY A 150 -6.41 -10.45 4.22
CA GLY A 150 -6.36 -10.71 5.66
C GLY A 150 -5.59 -11.99 5.99
N PHE A 151 -5.75 -13.05 5.20
CA PHE A 151 -4.92 -14.25 5.29
C PHE A 151 -3.45 -13.92 5.01
N GLY A 152 -3.17 -13.17 3.93
CA GLY A 152 -1.82 -12.70 3.60
C GLY A 152 -1.21 -11.88 4.73
N ALA A 153 -1.96 -10.89 5.25
CA ALA A 153 -1.51 -10.06 6.36
C ALA A 153 -1.16 -10.87 7.62
N MET A 154 -1.82 -12.01 7.85
CA MET A 154 -1.49 -12.91 8.94
C MET A 154 -0.30 -13.82 8.62
N VAL A 155 -0.29 -14.46 7.45
CA VAL A 155 0.67 -15.53 7.16
C VAL A 155 2.07 -14.98 6.88
N LEU A 156 2.17 -13.80 6.24
CA LEU A 156 3.46 -13.15 5.97
C LEU A 156 4.28 -12.93 7.25
N PRO A 157 3.77 -12.24 8.30
CA PRO A 157 4.51 -12.07 9.55
C PRO A 157 4.75 -13.34 10.34
N LEU A 158 3.85 -14.33 10.24
CA LEU A 158 4.04 -15.62 10.90
C LEU A 158 5.18 -16.45 10.28
N LYS A 159 5.36 -16.35 8.96
CA LYS A 159 6.43 -17.03 8.22
C LYS A 159 7.74 -16.24 8.22
N HIS A 160 7.64 -14.93 8.28
CA HIS A 160 8.76 -13.98 8.22
C HIS A 160 8.71 -12.99 9.39
N PRO A 161 8.80 -13.47 10.65
CA PRO A 161 8.74 -12.63 11.84
C PRO A 161 9.90 -11.62 11.93
N GLU A 162 10.99 -11.86 11.21
CA GLU A 162 12.12 -10.95 11.06
C GLU A 162 11.82 -9.76 10.15
N THR A 163 10.73 -9.80 9.37
CA THR A 163 10.41 -8.78 8.36
C THR A 163 9.37 -7.78 8.84
N PHE A 164 8.41 -8.21 9.68
CA PHE A 164 7.28 -7.38 10.09
C PHE A 164 7.13 -7.31 11.61
N CYS A 165 6.80 -6.13 12.13
CA CYS A 165 6.51 -5.95 13.57
C CYS A 165 5.01 -5.98 13.89
N PHE A 166 4.16 -5.70 12.92
CA PHE A 166 2.72 -5.57 13.14
C PHE A 166 1.90 -6.16 11.99
N SER A 167 0.72 -6.67 12.34
CA SER A 167 -0.24 -7.22 11.39
C SER A 167 -1.67 -6.92 11.83
N ALA A 168 -2.53 -6.51 10.88
CA ALA A 168 -3.96 -6.37 11.07
C ALA A 168 -4.74 -7.20 10.03
N PRO A 169 -5.00 -8.49 10.29
CA PRO A 169 -5.81 -9.34 9.44
C PRO A 169 -7.30 -9.04 9.65
N LEU A 170 -7.94 -8.40 8.65
CA LEU A 170 -9.35 -8.01 8.71
C LEU A 170 -10.21 -9.03 7.97
N SER A 171 -11.28 -9.52 8.61
CA SER A 171 -12.25 -10.46 8.01
C SER A 171 -11.56 -11.57 7.21
N MET A 172 -10.54 -12.15 7.79
CA MET A 172 -9.64 -13.09 7.14
C MET A 172 -10.38 -14.31 6.59
N SER A 173 -10.07 -14.68 5.35
CA SER A 173 -10.61 -15.87 4.71
C SER A 173 -9.80 -17.10 5.14
N PHE A 174 -10.37 -17.91 6.01
CA PHE A 174 -9.83 -19.24 6.31
C PHE A 174 -10.39 -20.26 5.34
N ARG A 175 -9.53 -21.19 4.90
CA ARG A 175 -9.93 -22.42 4.23
C ARG A 175 -9.45 -23.61 5.05
N THR A 176 -10.31 -24.58 5.26
CA THR A 176 -9.91 -25.87 5.83
C THR A 176 -9.24 -26.74 4.77
N ASP A 177 -8.54 -27.80 5.19
CA ASP A 177 -7.93 -28.75 4.26
C ASP A 177 -8.96 -29.34 3.31
N GLU A 178 -10.19 -29.62 3.80
CA GLU A 178 -11.30 -30.11 2.97
C GLU A 178 -11.70 -29.11 1.90
N MET A 179 -11.81 -27.81 2.23
CA MET A 179 -12.14 -26.76 1.24
C MET A 179 -11.05 -26.64 0.17
N TYR A 180 -9.79 -26.85 0.49
CA TYR A 180 -8.71 -26.86 -0.50
C TYR A 180 -8.79 -28.09 -1.42
N LEU A 181 -9.25 -29.23 -0.91
CA LEU A 181 -9.42 -30.47 -1.69
C LEU A 181 -10.65 -30.42 -2.60
N GLU A 182 -11.75 -29.83 -2.12
CA GLU A 182 -13.01 -29.72 -2.89
C GLU A 182 -12.99 -28.63 -3.96
N GLU A 183 -12.34 -27.49 -3.64
CA GLU A 183 -12.20 -26.36 -4.56
C GLU A 183 -10.72 -25.99 -4.69
N PRO A 184 -9.93 -26.73 -5.45
CA PRO A 184 -8.55 -26.36 -5.69
C PRO A 184 -8.49 -24.97 -6.30
N LEU A 185 -7.69 -24.08 -5.71
CA LEU A 185 -7.46 -22.75 -6.25
C LEU A 185 -6.95 -22.89 -7.69
N LYS A 186 -7.73 -22.44 -8.64
CA LYS A 186 -7.29 -22.34 -10.02
C LYS A 186 -6.49 -21.04 -10.12
N TRP A 187 -5.20 -21.20 -10.21
CA TRP A 187 -4.24 -20.11 -10.48
C TRP A 187 -4.18 -19.80 -11.96
#